data_98c2abaf79bd749d03326dc81c41a988
#
_entry.id   98c2abaf79bd749d03326dc81c41a988
#
_cell.length_a   1.000
_cell.length_b   1.000
_cell.length_c   1.000
_cell.angle_alpha   90.00
_cell.angle_beta   90.00
_cell.angle_gamma   90.00
#
_symmetry.space_group_name_H-M   'P 1'
#
loop_
_entity.id
_entity.type
_entity.pdbx_description
1 polymer ?
#
loop_
_entity_poly.entity_id
_entity_poly.type
_entity_poly.pdbx_seq_one_letter_code
_entity_poly.pdbx_strand_id
1 'polypeptide(L)'
;MTNEELYRQYLSGDAEAFERLYLQMQGFIASVAKDAAQSFGCADKETLDELCAEGALELCERLSTGAYNEERGKLTTYLHPFLRGKMYRYLE
;
A
#
# COMPACT_ATOMS: atom_id res chain seq x y z
N MET A 1 11.43 -1.28 -13.06
CA MET A 1 11.78 -2.27 -12.03
C MET A 1 10.51 -2.77 -11.36
N THR A 2 10.52 -4.00 -10.91
CA THR A 2 9.37 -4.55 -10.20
C THR A 2 9.32 -4.01 -8.77
N ASN A 3 8.15 -4.12 -8.14
CA ASN A 3 8.00 -3.75 -6.73
C ASN A 3 8.99 -4.51 -5.85
N GLU A 4 9.18 -5.80 -6.13
CA GLU A 4 10.07 -6.67 -5.36
C GLU A 4 11.54 -6.25 -5.50
N GLU A 5 11.96 -5.87 -6.70
CA GLU A 5 13.32 -5.38 -6.93
C GLU A 5 13.58 -4.08 -6.18
N LEU A 6 12.63 -3.14 -6.21
CA LEU A 6 12.75 -1.87 -5.51
C LEU A 6 12.78 -2.09 -3.99
N TYR A 7 11.97 -3.02 -3.49
CA TYR A 7 11.97 -3.35 -2.07
C TYR A 7 13.32 -3.92 -1.63
N ARG A 8 13.91 -4.80 -2.43
CA ARG A 8 15.24 -5.35 -2.12
C ARG A 8 16.30 -4.25 -2.09
N GLN A 9 16.25 -3.31 -3.03
CA GLN A 9 17.17 -2.17 -3.04
C GLN A 9 17.00 -1.30 -1.81
N TYR A 10 15.76 -1.06 -1.40
CA TYR A 10 15.48 -0.32 -0.19
C TYR A 10 16.09 -1.00 1.05
N LEU A 11 15.92 -2.31 1.16
CA LEU A 11 16.49 -3.06 2.28
C LEU A 11 18.01 -3.03 2.31
N SER A 12 18.64 -2.89 1.16
CA SER A 12 20.10 -2.79 1.07
C SER A 12 20.63 -1.38 1.34
N GLY A 13 19.75 -0.42 1.66
CA GLY A 13 20.16 0.92 2.07
C GLY A 13 19.92 2.02 1.04
N ASP A 14 19.25 1.73 -0.09
CA ASP A 14 18.95 2.72 -1.12
C ASP A 14 17.65 3.47 -0.79
N ALA A 15 17.77 4.67 -0.23
CA ALA A 15 16.61 5.49 0.13
C ALA A 15 15.79 5.92 -1.09
N GLU A 16 16.42 6.11 -2.24
CA GLU A 16 15.70 6.48 -3.46
C GLU A 16 14.81 5.34 -3.95
N ALA A 17 15.19 4.10 -3.67
CA ALA A 17 14.38 2.94 -4.05
C ALA A 17 13.04 2.94 -3.32
N PHE A 18 13.01 3.39 -2.06
CA PHE A 18 11.75 3.50 -1.32
C PHE A 18 10.82 4.52 -1.96
N GLU A 19 11.35 5.68 -2.35
CA GLU A 19 10.56 6.71 -3.02
C GLU A 19 9.97 6.21 -4.33
N ARG A 20 10.79 5.53 -5.14
CA ARG A 20 10.33 4.95 -6.40
C ARG A 20 9.26 3.88 -6.18
N LEU A 21 9.45 3.05 -5.18
CA LEU A 21 8.47 2.02 -4.82
C LEU A 21 7.15 2.66 -4.40
N TYR A 22 7.22 3.68 -3.55
CA TYR A 22 6.04 4.41 -3.11
C TYR A 22 5.26 4.98 -4.29
N LEU A 23 5.95 5.64 -5.23
CA LEU A 23 5.31 6.19 -6.42
C LEU A 23 4.70 5.10 -7.29
N GLN A 24 5.39 3.97 -7.44
CA GLN A 24 4.91 2.85 -8.25
C GLN A 24 3.69 2.17 -7.64
N MET A 25 3.52 2.25 -6.33
CA MET A 25 2.41 1.64 -5.61
C MET A 25 1.16 2.53 -5.51
N GLN A 26 1.22 3.77 -5.98
CA GLN A 26 0.08 4.70 -5.88
C GLN A 26 -1.18 4.17 -6.54
N GLY A 27 -1.06 3.57 -7.72
CA GLY A 27 -2.19 2.97 -8.42
C GLY A 27 -2.82 1.82 -7.65
N PHE A 28 -2.00 1.00 -7.01
CA PHE A 28 -2.47 -0.09 -6.19
C PHE A 28 -3.22 0.41 -4.96
N ILE A 29 -2.66 1.40 -4.26
CA ILE A 29 -3.32 2.01 -3.09
C ILE A 29 -4.68 2.59 -3.49
N ALA A 30 -4.72 3.33 -4.61
CA ALA A 30 -5.96 3.93 -5.11
C ALA A 30 -7.01 2.87 -5.45
N SER A 31 -6.59 1.74 -6.03
CA SER A 31 -7.48 0.63 -6.35
C SER A 31 -8.11 0.03 -5.11
N VAL A 32 -7.31 -0.22 -4.07
CA VAL A 32 -7.81 -0.75 -2.79
C VAL A 32 -8.76 0.26 -2.13
N ALA A 33 -8.41 1.56 -2.18
CA ALA A 33 -9.25 2.62 -1.62
C ALA A 33 -10.61 2.68 -2.30
N LYS A 34 -10.63 2.58 -3.62
CA LYS A 34 -11.87 2.61 -4.40
C LYS A 34 -12.77 1.42 -4.04
N ASP A 35 -12.19 0.23 -3.95
CA ASP A 35 -12.95 -0.97 -3.57
C ASP A 35 -13.52 -0.85 -2.16
N ALA A 36 -12.74 -0.36 -1.20
CA ALA A 36 -13.19 -0.17 0.17
C ALA A 36 -14.33 0.86 0.24
N ALA A 37 -14.17 2.00 -0.44
CA ALA A 37 -15.18 3.05 -0.44
C ALA A 37 -16.48 2.57 -1.06
N GLN A 38 -16.42 1.81 -2.16
CA GLN A 38 -17.60 1.25 -2.80
C GLN A 38 -18.34 0.28 -1.89
N SER A 39 -17.60 -0.52 -1.10
CA SER A 39 -18.20 -1.46 -0.17
C SER A 39 -19.00 -0.76 0.93
N PHE A 40 -18.62 0.47 1.29
CA PHE A 40 -19.32 1.27 2.30
C PHE A 40 -20.26 2.33 1.69
N GLY A 41 -20.37 2.37 0.37
CA GLY A 41 -21.27 3.30 -0.32
C GLY A 41 -20.83 4.76 -0.24
N CYS A 42 -19.55 5.05 -0.07
CA CYS A 42 -19.03 6.42 0.11
C CYS A 42 -17.83 6.72 -0.80
N ALA A 43 -17.96 6.40 -2.09
CA ALA A 43 -16.88 6.57 -3.07
C ALA A 43 -16.78 8.01 -3.61
N ASP A 44 -16.86 9.01 -2.74
CA ASP A 44 -16.63 10.40 -3.10
C ASP A 44 -15.13 10.73 -3.06
N LYS A 45 -14.76 11.82 -3.72
CA LYS A 45 -13.34 12.19 -3.86
C LYS A 45 -12.66 12.40 -2.51
N GLU A 46 -13.33 13.10 -1.60
CA GLU A 46 -12.75 13.39 -0.28
C GLU A 46 -12.45 12.11 0.49
N THR A 47 -13.41 11.18 0.52
CA THR A 47 -13.21 9.89 1.18
C THR A 47 -12.08 9.09 0.53
N LEU A 48 -12.04 9.07 -0.81
CA LEU A 48 -10.98 8.37 -1.52
C LEU A 48 -9.60 8.94 -1.20
N ASP A 49 -9.48 10.27 -1.14
CA ASP A 49 -8.21 10.92 -0.81
C ASP A 49 -7.77 10.56 0.62
N GLU A 50 -8.70 10.54 1.57
CA GLU A 50 -8.42 10.16 2.95
C GLU A 50 -7.99 8.69 3.06
N LEU A 51 -8.67 7.80 2.34
CA LEU A 51 -8.32 6.39 2.33
C LEU A 51 -6.94 6.15 1.70
N CYS A 52 -6.61 6.89 0.64
CA CYS A 52 -5.28 6.81 0.05
C CYS A 52 -4.20 7.24 1.03
N ALA A 53 -4.45 8.28 1.82
CA ALA A 53 -3.51 8.73 2.85
C ALA A 53 -3.34 7.66 3.94
N GLU A 54 -4.42 7.05 4.40
CA GLU A 54 -4.36 5.95 5.38
C GLU A 54 -3.63 4.74 4.82
N GLY A 55 -3.89 4.41 3.56
CA GLY A 55 -3.20 3.31 2.88
C GLY A 55 -1.71 3.56 2.73
N ALA A 56 -1.32 4.79 2.43
CA ALA A 56 0.09 5.16 2.31
C ALA A 56 0.83 5.02 3.64
N LEU A 57 0.20 5.41 4.75
CA LEU A 57 0.78 5.24 6.08
C LEU A 57 0.97 3.75 6.40
N GLU A 58 -0.03 2.94 6.13
CA GLU A 58 0.05 1.50 6.38
C GLU A 58 1.13 0.84 5.51
N LEU A 59 1.22 1.26 4.25
CA LEU A 59 2.27 0.79 3.35
C LEU A 59 3.65 1.03 3.96
N CYS A 60 3.91 2.26 4.41
CA CYS A 60 5.19 2.63 5.00
C CYS A 60 5.49 1.81 6.25
N GLU A 61 4.48 1.63 7.11
CA GLU A 61 4.64 0.81 8.33
C GLU A 61 4.98 -0.63 7.99
N ARG A 62 4.25 -1.24 7.06
CA ARG A 62 4.49 -2.65 6.69
C ARG A 62 5.84 -2.86 6.03
N LEU A 63 6.25 -1.95 5.17
CA LEU A 63 7.56 -2.06 4.51
C LEU A 63 8.71 -1.88 5.50
N SER A 64 8.55 -1.03 6.50
CA SER A 64 9.60 -0.77 7.49
C SER A 64 9.79 -1.94 8.47
N THR A 65 8.80 -2.84 8.61
CA THR A 65 8.96 -4.01 9.49
C THR A 65 9.92 -5.06 8.94
N GLY A 66 10.14 -5.07 7.61
CA GLY A 66 10.98 -6.08 6.97
C GLY A 66 10.38 -7.47 6.96
N ALA A 67 9.09 -7.61 7.28
CA ALA A 67 8.45 -8.91 7.40
C ALA A 67 8.04 -9.53 6.06
N TYR A 68 8.03 -8.75 4.98
CA TYR A 68 7.66 -9.27 3.67
C TYR A 68 8.72 -10.23 3.14
N ASN A 69 8.29 -11.38 2.63
CA ASN A 69 9.14 -12.39 2.01
C ASN A 69 8.66 -12.66 0.59
N GLU A 70 9.44 -12.23 -0.40
CA GLU A 70 9.05 -12.35 -1.82
C GLU A 70 8.94 -13.81 -2.30
N GLU A 71 9.55 -14.76 -1.58
CA GLU A 71 9.41 -16.17 -1.91
C GLU A 71 7.97 -16.68 -1.70
N ARG A 72 7.20 -16.00 -0.88
CA ARG A 72 5.82 -16.36 -0.56
C ARG A 72 4.79 -15.71 -1.47
N GLY A 73 5.21 -14.77 -2.31
CA GLY A 73 4.31 -14.11 -3.25
C GLY A 73 4.67 -12.66 -3.51
N LYS A 74 3.85 -12.02 -4.33
CA LYS A 74 4.05 -10.63 -4.72
C LYS A 74 3.83 -9.67 -3.56
N LEU A 75 4.50 -8.52 -3.61
CA LEU A 75 4.36 -7.47 -2.61
C LEU A 75 2.91 -6.97 -2.53
N THR A 76 2.24 -6.80 -3.66
CA THR A 76 0.83 -6.37 -3.67
C THR A 76 -0.08 -7.38 -2.96
N THR A 77 0.16 -8.67 -3.15
CA THR A 77 -0.60 -9.72 -2.48
C THR A 77 -0.39 -9.67 -0.97
N TYR A 78 0.85 -9.46 -0.55
CA TYR A 78 1.18 -9.33 0.88
C TYR A 78 0.52 -8.12 1.50
N LEU A 79 0.56 -6.97 0.81
CA LEU A 79 0.08 -5.70 1.36
C LEU A 79 -1.44 -5.56 1.34
N HIS A 80 -2.11 -6.21 0.40
CA HIS A 80 -3.56 -6.02 0.18
C HIS A 80 -4.39 -6.13 1.46
N PRO A 81 -4.28 -7.22 2.27
CA PRO A 81 -5.11 -7.33 3.48
C PRO A 81 -4.80 -6.26 4.52
N PHE A 82 -3.56 -5.81 4.62
CA PHE A 82 -3.19 -4.75 5.57
C PHE A 82 -3.79 -3.41 5.16
N LEU A 83 -3.70 -3.05 3.88
CA LEU A 83 -4.26 -1.81 3.38
C LEU A 83 -5.79 -1.83 3.47
N ARG A 84 -6.40 -2.92 3.05
CA ARG A 84 -7.85 -3.09 3.12
C ARG A 84 -8.35 -3.00 4.56
N GLY A 85 -7.68 -3.67 5.48
CA GLY A 85 -8.04 -3.63 6.90
C GLY A 85 -7.94 -2.23 7.49
N LYS A 86 -6.88 -1.49 7.17
CA LYS A 86 -6.71 -0.12 7.62
C LYS A 86 -7.83 0.78 7.11
N MET A 87 -8.16 0.67 5.82
CA MET A 87 -9.21 1.46 5.20
C MET A 87 -10.59 1.13 5.75
N TYR A 88 -10.88 -0.15 5.98
CA TYR A 88 -12.14 -0.58 6.55
C TYR A 88 -12.31 -0.02 7.98
N ARG A 89 -11.26 -0.07 8.79
CA ARG A 89 -11.30 0.49 10.14
C ARG A 89 -11.55 2.00 10.12
N TYR A 90 -10.99 2.69 9.14
CA TYR A 90 -11.23 4.12 8.97
C TYR A 90 -12.69 4.42 8.64
N LEU A 91 -13.31 3.57 7.82
CA LEU A 91 -14.70 3.77 7.37
C LEU A 91 -15.75 3.32 8.39
N GLU A 92 -15.37 2.52 9.36
CA GLU A 92 -16.27 2.08 10.44
C GLU A 92 -16.61 3.21 11.48
#